data_525e8f126bbfa4e1f3bb08578ae8311f
#
_entry.id   525e8f126bbfa4e1f3bb08578ae8311f
#
_cell.length_a   1.000
_cell.length_b   1.000
_cell.length_c   1.000
_cell.angle_alpha   90.00
_cell.angle_beta   90.00
_cell.angle_gamma   90.00
#
_symmetry.space_group_name_H-M   'P 1'
#
loop_
_entity.id
_entity.type
_entity.pdbx_description
1 polymer ?
#
loop_
_entity_poly.entity_id
_entity_poly.type
_entity_poly.pdbx_seq_one_letter_code
_entity_poly.pdbx_strand_id
1 'polypeptide(L)'
;TETKEIRAVEIRPSNNKIAHHGLIGYTANPSSISSAAALDALDPDAGYESFGDYSVDVEDNLFGGWVPGSPPLMFPSTIGKLMEPGSQLLLQMHYGPSFQDEMDQTSINLFFADEPISREVETETMTPVNLTQPFYIPADQVVSFHGTQYISNDVSVIATIPHCHLLGKSWLVYATSPDNQDTIPMISIPNWDFHWQGIFAYPNLLHIPGGYMIHAIAEYDNTSSN
;
A
#
# COMPACT_ATOMS: atom_id res chain seq x y z
N THR A 1 19.46 14.89 11.33
CA THR A 1 19.47 16.32 11.71
C THR A 1 18.88 17.24 10.64
N GLU A 2 18.48 16.75 9.50
CA GLU A 2 17.83 17.47 8.40
C GLU A 2 16.76 16.60 7.76
N THR A 3 15.70 17.22 7.22
CA THR A 3 14.69 16.55 6.41
C THR A 3 15.36 15.88 5.21
N LYS A 4 14.97 14.65 4.91
CA LYS A 4 15.45 13.91 3.73
C LYS A 4 14.38 13.87 2.67
N GLU A 5 14.77 14.17 1.45
CA GLU A 5 13.92 14.19 0.27
C GLU A 5 14.07 12.86 -0.47
N ILE A 6 13.04 12.00 -0.40
CA ILE A 6 13.08 10.62 -0.91
C ILE A 6 12.34 10.56 -2.24
N ARG A 7 13.07 10.15 -3.29
CA ARG A 7 12.54 10.01 -4.65
C ARG A 7 12.19 8.57 -5.00
N ALA A 8 12.83 7.60 -4.38
CA ALA A 8 12.53 6.19 -4.61
C ALA A 8 12.84 5.36 -3.37
N VAL A 9 12.11 4.26 -3.23
CA VAL A 9 12.31 3.26 -2.18
C VAL A 9 12.39 1.89 -2.83
N GLU A 10 13.38 1.11 -2.43
CA GLU A 10 13.56 -0.27 -2.87
C GLU A 10 13.68 -1.19 -1.65
N ILE A 11 12.86 -2.23 -1.61
CA ILE A 11 12.96 -3.33 -0.65
C ILE A 11 13.62 -4.51 -1.36
N ARG A 12 14.63 -5.10 -0.75
CA ARG A 12 15.38 -6.23 -1.30
C ARG A 12 15.46 -7.37 -0.29
N PRO A 13 14.50 -8.31 -0.31
CA PRO A 13 14.61 -9.54 0.45
C PRO A 13 15.83 -10.34 -0.01
N SER A 14 16.53 -10.97 0.92
CA SER A 14 17.64 -11.88 0.58
C SER A 14 17.13 -13.29 0.24
N ASN A 15 15.91 -13.63 0.70
CA ASN A 15 15.30 -14.94 0.49
C ASN A 15 13.93 -14.83 -0.18
N ASN A 16 13.93 -14.74 -1.51
CA ASN A 16 12.71 -14.65 -2.31
C ASN A 16 11.83 -15.93 -2.30
N LYS A 17 12.28 -17.02 -1.67
CA LYS A 17 11.47 -18.23 -1.57
C LYS A 17 10.33 -18.09 -0.57
N ILE A 18 10.59 -17.35 0.51
CA ILE A 18 9.65 -17.17 1.61
C ILE A 18 9.07 -15.76 1.66
N ALA A 19 9.78 -14.75 1.16
CA ALA A 19 9.29 -13.38 1.13
C ALA A 19 8.10 -13.25 0.18
N HIS A 20 6.92 -12.92 0.73
CA HIS A 20 5.67 -12.78 -0.02
C HIS A 20 5.41 -11.31 -0.39
N HIS A 21 5.51 -10.40 0.57
CA HIS A 21 5.55 -8.95 0.33
C HIS A 21 6.22 -8.22 1.49
N GLY A 22 6.64 -7.00 1.24
CA GLY A 22 7.18 -6.08 2.24
C GLY A 22 6.56 -4.71 2.12
N LEU A 23 6.27 -4.08 3.25
CA LEU A 23 5.75 -2.71 3.34
C LEU A 23 6.67 -1.88 4.24
N ILE A 24 6.85 -0.62 3.90
CA ILE A 24 7.59 0.33 4.72
C ILE A 24 6.67 1.46 5.13
N GLY A 25 6.52 1.64 6.43
CA GLY A 25 6.00 2.85 7.04
C GLY A 25 7.11 3.70 7.64
N TYR A 26 6.80 4.92 8.01
CA TYR A 26 7.72 5.73 8.81
C TYR A 26 6.98 6.50 9.89
N THR A 27 7.69 6.84 10.95
CA THR A 27 7.20 7.68 12.02
C THR A 27 8.30 8.58 12.59
N ALA A 28 7.98 9.84 12.87
CA ALA A 28 8.79 10.75 13.67
C ALA A 28 8.24 10.89 15.10
N ASN A 29 7.11 10.25 15.42
CA ASN A 29 6.48 10.32 16.73
C ASN A 29 7.30 9.55 17.78
N PRO A 30 7.84 10.22 18.83
CA PRO A 30 8.64 9.55 19.84
C PRO A 30 7.90 8.44 20.61
N SER A 31 6.58 8.55 20.75
CA SER A 31 5.75 7.53 21.40
C SER A 31 5.69 6.26 20.56
N SER A 32 5.46 6.39 19.25
CA SER A 32 5.44 5.26 18.32
C SER A 32 6.81 4.58 18.25
N ILE A 33 7.88 5.38 18.16
CA ILE A 33 9.26 4.88 18.17
C ILE A 33 9.55 4.07 19.43
N SER A 34 9.18 4.62 20.61
CA SER A 34 9.38 3.95 21.89
C SER A 34 8.55 2.67 22.01
N SER A 35 7.33 2.69 21.50
CA SER A 35 6.44 1.52 21.51
C SER A 35 6.95 0.42 20.61
N ALA A 36 7.39 0.74 19.38
CA ALA A 36 8.00 -0.23 18.47
C ALA A 36 9.26 -0.87 19.09
N ALA A 37 10.13 -0.06 19.68
CA ALA A 37 11.32 -0.57 20.37
C ALA A 37 10.98 -1.46 21.58
N ALA A 38 9.88 -1.17 22.28
CA ALA A 38 9.43 -1.99 23.41
C ALA A 38 8.84 -3.33 22.94
N LEU A 39 8.13 -3.35 21.82
CA LEU A 39 7.63 -4.58 21.19
C LEU A 39 8.79 -5.47 20.73
N ASP A 40 9.76 -4.89 20.03
CA ASP A 40 10.99 -5.58 19.59
C ASP A 40 11.78 -6.18 20.77
N ALA A 41 11.92 -5.44 21.88
CA ALA A 41 12.62 -5.91 23.08
C ALA A 41 11.90 -7.05 23.82
N LEU A 42 10.61 -7.25 23.60
CA LEU A 42 9.81 -8.33 24.20
C LEU A 42 9.83 -9.61 23.36
N ASP A 43 10.11 -9.49 22.07
CA ASP A 43 10.21 -10.62 21.15
C ASP A 43 11.64 -11.20 21.21
N PRO A 44 11.82 -12.53 21.34
CA PRO A 44 13.15 -13.15 21.38
C PRO A 44 13.85 -13.15 20.01
N ASP A 45 13.10 -12.99 18.92
CA ASP A 45 13.59 -12.98 17.56
C ASP A 45 13.89 -11.54 17.09
N ALA A 46 14.42 -11.37 15.89
CA ALA A 46 14.68 -10.06 15.31
C ALA A 46 13.38 -9.42 14.83
N GLY A 47 13.00 -8.29 15.43
CA GLY A 47 11.73 -7.63 15.21
C GLY A 47 10.63 -8.14 16.13
N TYR A 48 9.38 -7.96 15.75
CA TYR A 48 8.21 -8.44 16.50
C TYR A 48 7.09 -8.87 15.56
N GLU A 49 6.29 -9.83 16.00
CA GLU A 49 5.12 -10.25 15.23
C GLU A 49 4.04 -9.16 15.22
N SER A 50 3.50 -8.88 14.04
CA SER A 50 2.40 -7.95 13.83
C SER A 50 1.47 -8.49 12.74
N PHE A 51 0.17 -8.30 12.89
CA PHE A 51 -0.83 -8.75 11.92
C PHE A 51 -1.50 -7.58 11.23
N GLY A 52 -1.14 -7.36 9.97
CA GLY A 52 -1.83 -6.42 9.08
C GLY A 52 -1.36 -4.96 9.17
N ASP A 53 -0.62 -4.59 10.20
CA ASP A 53 -0.07 -3.24 10.40
C ASP A 53 1.27 -3.28 11.14
N TYR A 54 1.73 -2.14 11.66
CA TYR A 54 2.98 -2.04 12.44
C TYR A 54 2.78 -2.14 13.95
N SER A 55 1.55 -2.37 14.42
CA SER A 55 1.15 -2.34 15.85
C SER A 55 1.51 -1.04 16.58
N VAL A 56 1.86 0.00 15.84
CA VAL A 56 2.12 1.37 16.32
C VAL A 56 1.63 2.38 15.27
N ASP A 57 1.30 3.59 15.72
CA ASP A 57 0.90 4.66 14.81
C ASP A 57 2.08 5.11 13.94
N VAL A 58 1.85 5.29 12.66
CA VAL A 58 2.81 5.79 11.68
C VAL A 58 2.21 6.95 10.90
N GLU A 59 3.05 7.90 10.46
CA GLU A 59 2.63 9.02 9.64
C GLU A 59 2.26 8.60 8.22
N ASP A 60 2.94 7.58 7.69
CA ASP A 60 2.64 6.98 6.41
C ASP A 60 2.75 5.45 6.51
N ASN A 61 1.64 4.77 6.27
CA ASN A 61 1.56 3.30 6.31
C ASN A 61 2.19 2.62 5.10
N LEU A 62 2.37 3.35 4.00
CA LEU A 62 2.90 2.82 2.74
C LEU A 62 3.91 3.81 2.15
N PHE A 63 4.98 4.05 2.90
CA PHE A 63 6.13 4.83 2.43
C PHE A 63 6.83 4.15 1.25
N GLY A 64 6.80 2.81 1.22
CA GLY A 64 7.23 1.96 0.13
C GLY A 64 6.69 0.55 0.26
N GLY A 65 6.67 -0.18 -0.83
CA GLY A 65 6.21 -1.57 -0.85
C GLY A 65 6.97 -2.41 -1.88
N TRP A 66 6.94 -3.73 -1.68
CA TRP A 66 7.54 -4.70 -2.57
C TRP A 66 6.69 -5.97 -2.63
N VAL A 67 6.55 -6.50 -3.83
CA VAL A 67 6.08 -7.87 -4.10
C VAL A 67 7.04 -8.55 -5.05
N PRO A 68 7.10 -9.89 -5.11
CA PRO A 68 7.99 -10.61 -6.02
C PRO A 68 7.86 -10.11 -7.46
N GLY A 69 8.99 -9.71 -8.06
CA GLY A 69 9.04 -9.19 -9.43
C GLY A 69 8.70 -7.71 -9.61
N SER A 70 8.31 -6.99 -8.56
CA SER A 70 8.07 -5.55 -8.67
C SER A 70 9.38 -4.76 -8.77
N PRO A 71 9.44 -3.72 -9.63
CA PRO A 71 10.54 -2.77 -9.62
C PRO A 71 10.45 -1.87 -8.38
N PRO A 72 11.53 -1.14 -8.04
CA PRO A 72 11.48 -0.09 -7.03
C PRO A 72 10.39 0.94 -7.34
N LEU A 73 9.70 1.41 -6.30
CA LEU A 73 8.77 2.52 -6.43
C LEU A 73 9.56 3.81 -6.64
N MET A 74 9.49 4.37 -7.85
CA MET A 74 10.16 5.63 -8.22
C MET A 74 9.13 6.71 -8.49
N PHE A 75 9.31 7.86 -7.87
CA PHE A 75 8.47 9.03 -8.13
C PHE A 75 9.02 9.87 -9.31
N PRO A 76 8.16 10.61 -10.04
CA PRO A 76 8.60 11.55 -11.05
C PRO A 76 9.54 12.62 -10.48
N SER A 77 10.29 13.31 -11.35
CA SER A 77 11.16 14.42 -10.93
C SER A 77 10.37 15.48 -10.15
N THR A 78 10.96 16.04 -9.09
CA THR A 78 10.37 17.00 -8.15
C THR A 78 9.15 16.51 -7.35
N ILE A 79 8.79 15.23 -7.47
CA ILE A 79 7.76 14.60 -6.67
C ILE A 79 8.44 13.55 -5.79
N GLY A 80 8.02 13.43 -4.54
CA GLY A 80 8.60 12.45 -3.61
C GLY A 80 7.98 12.53 -2.23
N LYS A 81 8.70 12.00 -1.27
CA LYS A 81 8.31 12.01 0.14
C LYS A 81 9.35 12.76 0.96
N LEU A 82 8.87 13.52 1.93
CA LEU A 82 9.72 14.20 2.91
C LEU A 82 9.79 13.34 4.17
N MET A 83 10.98 13.05 4.62
CA MET A 83 11.21 12.31 5.87
C MET A 83 11.87 13.23 6.89
N GLU A 84 11.15 13.55 7.95
CA GLU A 84 11.57 14.50 8.97
C GLU A 84 12.77 13.99 9.79
N PRO A 85 13.57 14.91 10.36
CA PRO A 85 14.68 14.54 11.22
C PRO A 85 14.24 13.69 12.43
N GLY A 86 14.93 12.58 12.65
CA GLY A 86 14.61 11.68 13.76
C GLY A 86 13.56 10.62 13.43
N SER A 87 13.00 10.62 12.23
CA SER A 87 12.10 9.57 11.77
C SER A 87 12.77 8.21 11.77
N GLN A 88 11.98 7.18 12.06
CA GLN A 88 12.35 5.78 11.91
C GLN A 88 11.51 5.12 10.84
N LEU A 89 12.13 4.19 10.12
CA LEU A 89 11.46 3.30 9.18
C LEU A 89 11.02 2.04 9.93
N LEU A 90 9.82 1.60 9.63
CA LEU A 90 9.24 0.36 10.09
C LEU A 90 9.04 -0.54 8.87
N LEU A 91 9.78 -1.64 8.82
CA LEU A 91 9.65 -2.64 7.76
C LEU A 91 8.74 -3.76 8.26
N GLN A 92 7.63 -3.97 7.57
CA GLN A 92 6.79 -5.15 7.76
C GLN A 92 7.10 -6.14 6.63
N MET A 93 7.50 -7.36 7.00
CA MET A 93 7.71 -8.45 6.04
C MET A 93 6.68 -9.53 6.26
N HIS A 94 5.98 -9.90 5.20
CA HIS A 94 5.11 -11.07 5.17
C HIS A 94 5.85 -12.24 4.54
N TYR A 95 6.02 -13.30 5.32
CA TYR A 95 6.65 -14.53 4.86
C TYR A 95 5.60 -15.60 4.57
N GLY A 96 5.76 -16.32 3.47
CA GLY A 96 4.98 -17.51 3.17
C GLY A 96 5.42 -18.70 4.03
N PRO A 97 4.58 -19.76 4.15
CA PRO A 97 4.92 -20.95 4.92
C PRO A 97 6.13 -21.67 4.32
N SER A 98 7.00 -22.18 5.19
CA SER A 98 8.13 -23.06 4.84
C SER A 98 8.08 -24.35 5.62
N PHE A 99 8.58 -25.44 5.03
CA PHE A 99 8.71 -26.74 5.69
C PHE A 99 10.00 -26.90 6.49
N GLN A 100 10.87 -25.92 6.46
CA GLN A 100 12.14 -25.90 7.15
C GLN A 100 12.44 -24.50 7.66
N ASP A 101 13.39 -24.39 8.57
CA ASP A 101 13.89 -23.09 9.04
C ASP A 101 14.58 -22.37 7.89
N GLU A 102 14.11 -21.17 7.60
CA GLU A 102 14.65 -20.29 6.58
C GLU A 102 15.09 -18.97 7.22
N MET A 103 16.06 -18.34 6.60
CA MET A 103 16.53 -17.01 7.04
C MET A 103 16.34 -16.00 5.92
N ASP A 104 15.97 -14.79 6.30
CA ASP A 104 15.96 -13.63 5.43
C ASP A 104 16.65 -12.44 6.11
N GLN A 105 17.39 -11.66 5.33
CA GLN A 105 17.96 -10.39 5.74
C GLN A 105 17.59 -9.35 4.67
N THR A 106 16.40 -8.80 4.80
CA THR A 106 15.89 -7.77 3.89
C THR A 106 16.69 -6.48 4.06
N SER A 107 17.02 -5.85 2.96
CA SER A 107 17.63 -4.51 2.92
C SER A 107 16.68 -3.50 2.30
N ILE A 108 16.78 -2.25 2.74
CA ILE A 108 16.04 -1.10 2.23
C ILE A 108 17.05 -0.12 1.62
N ASN A 109 16.81 0.29 0.38
CA ASN A 109 17.54 1.38 -0.25
C ASN A 109 16.62 2.60 -0.39
N LEU A 110 17.06 3.72 0.13
CA LEU A 110 16.42 5.03 -0.07
C LEU A 110 17.23 5.80 -1.10
N PHE A 111 16.57 6.27 -2.14
CA PHE A 111 17.16 7.12 -3.16
C PHE A 111 16.73 8.56 -2.90
N PHE A 112 17.70 9.41 -2.65
CA PHE A 112 17.45 10.81 -2.39
C PHE A 112 17.18 11.56 -3.70
N ALA A 113 16.39 12.62 -3.62
CA ALA A 113 16.12 13.49 -4.75
C ALA A 113 17.36 14.29 -5.14
N ASP A 114 17.61 14.43 -6.44
CA ASP A 114 18.70 15.27 -6.99
C ASP A 114 18.29 16.75 -7.03
N GLU A 115 16.98 17.03 -7.05
CA GLU A 115 16.37 18.35 -7.06
C GLU A 115 15.33 18.45 -5.93
N PRO A 116 15.08 19.65 -5.39
CA PRO A 116 14.10 19.82 -4.31
C PRO A 116 12.71 19.30 -4.68
N ILE A 117 12.11 18.56 -3.77
CA ILE A 117 10.73 18.09 -3.89
C ILE A 117 9.79 19.28 -3.75
N SER A 118 8.99 19.52 -4.78
CA SER A 118 7.99 20.59 -4.84
C SER A 118 6.57 20.10 -4.58
N ARG A 119 6.35 18.77 -4.69
CA ARG A 119 5.08 18.10 -4.43
C ARG A 119 5.33 16.82 -3.64
N GLU A 120 4.71 16.75 -2.48
CA GLU A 120 4.79 15.55 -1.66
C GLU A 120 3.78 14.49 -2.12
N VAL A 121 4.18 13.22 -2.03
CA VAL A 121 3.31 12.07 -2.30
C VAL A 121 2.62 11.69 -1.00
N GLU A 122 1.30 11.54 -1.08
CA GLU A 122 0.48 11.03 0.00
C GLU A 122 -0.15 9.69 -0.41
N THR A 123 -0.38 8.83 0.57
CA THR A 123 -1.11 7.57 0.38
C THR A 123 -2.51 7.73 0.93
N GLU A 124 -3.50 7.69 0.04
CA GLU A 124 -4.91 7.67 0.42
C GLU A 124 -5.41 6.22 0.43
N THR A 125 -5.93 5.78 1.56
CA THR A 125 -6.38 4.39 1.74
C THR A 125 -7.89 4.32 1.88
N MET A 126 -8.53 3.59 0.96
CA MET A 126 -9.94 3.22 1.07
C MET A 126 -10.05 1.96 1.94
N THR A 127 -10.75 2.08 3.06
CA THR A 127 -10.96 1.01 4.03
C THR A 127 -12.43 0.56 4.05
N PRO A 128 -12.83 -0.44 4.84
CA PRO A 128 -14.24 -0.81 4.98
C PRO A 128 -15.19 0.33 5.38
N VAL A 129 -14.69 1.43 5.98
CA VAL A 129 -15.54 2.60 6.30
C VAL A 129 -16.01 3.36 5.05
N ASN A 130 -15.31 3.21 3.92
CA ASN A 130 -15.67 3.81 2.65
C ASN A 130 -16.74 3.01 1.89
N LEU A 131 -17.10 1.81 2.38
CA LEU A 131 -18.07 0.95 1.71
C LEU A 131 -19.50 1.49 1.86
N THR A 132 -20.27 1.33 0.80
CA THR A 132 -21.69 1.65 0.77
C THR A 132 -22.57 0.61 1.49
N GLN A 133 -21.97 -0.50 1.91
CA GLN A 133 -22.61 -1.64 2.60
C GLN A 133 -21.65 -2.29 3.59
N PRO A 134 -22.14 -3.00 4.64
CA PRO A 134 -21.28 -3.74 5.56
C PRO A 134 -20.39 -4.76 4.86
N PHE A 135 -19.12 -4.85 5.27
CA PHE A 135 -18.19 -5.85 4.76
C PHE A 135 -18.46 -7.21 5.40
N TYR A 136 -19.15 -8.07 4.67
CA TYR A 136 -19.44 -9.45 5.08
C TYR A 136 -19.52 -10.37 3.87
N ILE A 137 -18.75 -11.44 3.86
CA ILE A 137 -18.67 -12.40 2.75
C ILE A 137 -19.32 -13.73 3.22
N PRO A 138 -20.59 -14.00 2.84
CA PRO A 138 -21.27 -15.24 3.21
C PRO A 138 -20.59 -16.46 2.58
N ALA A 139 -20.74 -17.63 3.22
CA ALA A 139 -20.33 -18.89 2.63
C ALA A 139 -21.14 -19.20 1.36
N ASP A 140 -20.52 -19.87 0.41
CA ASP A 140 -21.10 -20.34 -0.85
C ASP A 140 -21.71 -19.22 -1.73
N GLN A 141 -21.17 -17.99 -1.62
CA GLN A 141 -21.65 -16.84 -2.41
C GLN A 141 -20.51 -16.06 -3.06
N VAL A 142 -20.86 -15.47 -4.20
CA VAL A 142 -20.09 -14.36 -4.80
C VAL A 142 -20.75 -13.06 -4.40
N VAL A 143 -19.99 -12.13 -3.84
CA VAL A 143 -20.48 -10.82 -3.42
C VAL A 143 -19.61 -9.70 -3.98
N SER A 144 -20.24 -8.56 -4.27
CA SER A 144 -19.57 -7.36 -4.73
C SER A 144 -19.67 -6.27 -3.66
N PHE A 145 -18.56 -5.60 -3.37
CA PHE A 145 -18.51 -4.44 -2.49
C PHE A 145 -18.16 -3.20 -3.31
N HIS A 146 -18.84 -2.12 -2.99
CA HIS A 146 -18.63 -0.83 -3.62
C HIS A 146 -18.20 0.18 -2.55
N GLY A 147 -16.98 0.67 -2.68
CA GLY A 147 -16.44 1.76 -1.87
C GLY A 147 -16.41 3.06 -2.67
N THR A 148 -16.53 4.19 -1.96
CA THR A 148 -16.46 5.52 -2.57
C THR A 148 -15.56 6.45 -1.77
N GLN A 149 -14.81 7.31 -2.49
CA GLN A 149 -13.95 8.33 -1.90
C GLN A 149 -14.14 9.65 -2.65
N TYR A 150 -14.58 10.68 -1.92
CA TYR A 150 -14.73 12.03 -2.48
C TYR A 150 -13.39 12.74 -2.58
N ILE A 151 -13.12 13.35 -3.70
CA ILE A 151 -11.91 14.13 -3.99
C ILE A 151 -12.25 15.61 -3.88
N SER A 152 -11.75 16.28 -2.85
CA SER A 152 -12.06 17.69 -2.60
C SER A 152 -11.26 18.66 -3.46
N ASN A 153 -10.04 18.32 -3.82
CA ASN A 153 -9.12 19.13 -4.60
C ASN A 153 -8.57 18.35 -5.78
N ASP A 154 -8.06 19.05 -6.78
CA ASP A 154 -7.36 18.40 -7.89
C ASP A 154 -6.21 17.53 -7.38
N VAL A 155 -6.16 16.27 -7.81
CA VAL A 155 -5.08 15.35 -7.48
C VAL A 155 -4.45 14.75 -8.73
N SER A 156 -3.20 14.37 -8.59
CA SER A 156 -2.46 13.62 -9.61
C SER A 156 -2.08 12.26 -9.06
N VAL A 157 -2.77 11.23 -9.50
CA VAL A 157 -2.56 9.86 -9.01
C VAL A 157 -1.35 9.25 -9.71
N ILE A 158 -0.39 8.75 -8.94
CA ILE A 158 0.83 8.08 -9.42
C ILE A 158 0.56 6.61 -9.67
N ALA A 159 -0.16 5.95 -8.74
CA ALA A 159 -0.43 4.52 -8.78
C ALA A 159 -1.75 4.19 -8.08
N THR A 160 -2.30 3.04 -8.40
CA THR A 160 -3.40 2.41 -7.66
C THR A 160 -2.94 1.05 -7.15
N ILE A 161 -3.26 0.73 -5.89
CA ILE A 161 -2.82 -0.48 -5.21
C ILE A 161 -4.04 -1.23 -4.67
N PRO A 162 -4.76 -1.99 -5.53
CA PRO A 162 -5.83 -2.85 -5.05
C PRO A 162 -5.27 -3.96 -4.17
N HIS A 163 -5.99 -4.29 -3.10
CA HIS A 163 -5.58 -5.36 -2.20
C HIS A 163 -6.79 -6.16 -1.73
N CYS A 164 -6.73 -7.47 -1.86
CA CYS A 164 -7.61 -8.42 -1.20
C CYS A 164 -6.89 -9.78 -1.05
N HIS A 165 -7.43 -10.63 -0.20
CA HIS A 165 -6.87 -11.94 0.06
C HIS A 165 -7.44 -13.02 -0.88
N LEU A 166 -7.33 -14.28 -0.48
CA LEU A 166 -7.65 -15.48 -1.28
C LEU A 166 -9.06 -15.49 -1.88
N LEU A 167 -10.04 -14.89 -1.21
CA LEU A 167 -11.41 -14.83 -1.73
C LEU A 167 -11.63 -13.74 -2.77
N GLY A 168 -10.63 -12.92 -3.04
CA GLY A 168 -10.70 -11.87 -4.07
C GLY A 168 -10.91 -12.48 -5.46
N LYS A 169 -11.77 -11.85 -6.26
CA LYS A 169 -12.11 -12.29 -7.61
C LYS A 169 -11.81 -11.25 -8.68
N SER A 170 -12.20 -10.01 -8.46
CA SER A 170 -11.97 -8.94 -9.44
C SER A 170 -11.94 -7.56 -8.80
N TRP A 171 -11.32 -6.59 -9.50
CA TRP A 171 -11.32 -5.18 -9.15
C TRP A 171 -11.67 -4.30 -10.33
N LEU A 172 -12.47 -3.27 -10.07
CA LEU A 172 -12.70 -2.16 -10.97
C LEU A 172 -12.66 -0.85 -10.18
N VAL A 173 -11.77 0.07 -10.59
CA VAL A 173 -11.66 1.40 -9.98
C VAL A 173 -11.76 2.47 -11.06
N TYR A 174 -12.58 3.49 -10.83
CA TYR A 174 -12.78 4.62 -11.71
C TYR A 174 -13.24 5.85 -10.92
N ALA A 175 -13.14 7.03 -11.50
CA ALA A 175 -13.69 8.25 -10.92
C ALA A 175 -14.80 8.84 -11.80
N THR A 176 -15.82 9.44 -11.19
CA THR A 176 -16.91 10.12 -11.91
C THR A 176 -17.01 11.58 -11.52
N SER A 177 -17.42 12.41 -12.49
CA SER A 177 -17.80 13.80 -12.23
C SER A 177 -19.05 13.88 -11.33
N PRO A 178 -19.31 15.03 -10.66
CA PRO A 178 -20.47 15.21 -9.80
C PRO A 178 -21.82 14.97 -10.48
N ASP A 179 -21.92 15.21 -11.78
CA ASP A 179 -23.10 14.99 -12.60
C ASP A 179 -23.13 13.61 -13.29
N ASN A 180 -22.13 12.77 -13.04
CA ASN A 180 -21.94 11.45 -13.65
C ASN A 180 -21.89 11.44 -15.19
N GLN A 181 -21.52 12.58 -15.81
CA GLN A 181 -21.41 12.66 -17.28
C GLN A 181 -20.00 12.34 -17.78
N ASP A 182 -19.00 12.42 -16.90
CA ASP A 182 -17.61 12.09 -17.20
C ASP A 182 -17.10 10.98 -16.28
N THR A 183 -16.31 10.08 -16.87
CA THR A 183 -15.71 8.93 -16.15
C THR A 183 -14.24 8.81 -16.50
N ILE A 184 -13.40 8.81 -15.49
CA ILE A 184 -11.96 8.59 -15.61
C ILE A 184 -11.67 7.15 -15.18
N PRO A 185 -11.30 6.24 -16.11
CA PRO A 185 -10.91 4.88 -15.74
C PRO A 185 -9.58 4.88 -15.00
N MET A 186 -9.47 4.10 -13.93
CA MET A 186 -8.26 3.98 -13.14
C MET A 186 -7.62 2.61 -13.31
N ILE A 187 -8.27 1.53 -12.88
CA ILE A 187 -7.75 0.18 -13.05
C ILE A 187 -8.90 -0.83 -13.19
N SER A 188 -8.64 -1.89 -13.98
CA SER A 188 -9.51 -3.05 -14.08
C SER A 188 -8.69 -4.32 -13.99
N ILE A 189 -9.01 -5.18 -13.02
CA ILE A 189 -8.41 -6.50 -12.81
C ILE A 189 -9.56 -7.51 -12.84
N PRO A 190 -9.87 -8.10 -14.00
CA PRO A 190 -11.00 -9.00 -14.15
C PRO A 190 -10.79 -10.36 -13.47
N ASN A 191 -9.55 -10.75 -13.25
CA ASN A 191 -9.16 -11.98 -12.56
C ASN A 191 -8.09 -11.62 -11.54
N TRP A 192 -8.47 -11.57 -10.27
CA TRP A 192 -7.52 -11.31 -9.17
C TRP A 192 -6.65 -12.55 -8.95
N ASP A 193 -5.36 -12.30 -8.73
CA ASP A 193 -4.41 -13.32 -8.29
C ASP A 193 -3.78 -12.86 -6.97
N PHE A 194 -4.04 -13.59 -5.89
CA PHE A 194 -3.49 -13.30 -4.56
C PHE A 194 -1.96 -13.28 -4.55
N HIS A 195 -1.30 -14.04 -5.42
CA HIS A 195 0.16 -14.06 -5.53
C HIS A 195 0.73 -12.88 -6.32
N TRP A 196 -0.14 -12.07 -6.93
CA TRP A 196 0.26 -10.91 -7.73
C TRP A 196 -0.42 -9.62 -7.23
N GLN A 197 0.05 -9.12 -6.09
CA GLN A 197 -0.48 -7.92 -5.44
C GLN A 197 0.38 -6.69 -5.77
N GLY A 198 0.36 -6.27 -7.02
CA GLY A 198 1.26 -5.24 -7.53
C GLY A 198 0.85 -3.80 -7.21
N ILE A 199 1.84 -2.91 -7.29
CA ILE A 199 1.65 -1.47 -7.38
C ILE A 199 1.47 -1.13 -8.87
N PHE A 200 0.29 -0.68 -9.26
CA PHE A 200 -0.05 -0.37 -10.64
C PHE A 200 0.20 1.12 -10.90
N ALA A 201 1.45 1.45 -11.25
CA ALA A 201 1.84 2.82 -11.58
C ALA A 201 1.34 3.23 -12.97
N TYR A 202 0.86 4.46 -13.08
CA TYR A 202 0.45 5.03 -14.36
C TYR A 202 1.67 5.51 -15.16
N PRO A 203 1.68 5.35 -16.50
CA PRO A 203 2.77 5.88 -17.34
C PRO A 203 2.93 7.40 -17.27
N ASN A 204 1.83 8.10 -16.99
CA ASN A 204 1.76 9.52 -16.72
C ASN A 204 0.89 9.74 -15.50
N LEU A 205 1.08 10.86 -14.81
CA LEU A 205 0.20 11.23 -13.70
C LEU A 205 -1.26 11.28 -14.16
N LEU A 206 -2.12 10.51 -13.51
CA LEU A 206 -3.55 10.51 -13.78
C LEU A 206 -4.20 11.66 -13.02
N HIS A 207 -4.67 12.67 -13.74
CA HIS A 207 -5.36 13.81 -13.14
C HIS A 207 -6.81 13.47 -12.81
N ILE A 208 -7.21 13.68 -11.56
CA ILE A 208 -8.59 13.62 -11.11
C ILE A 208 -8.97 14.99 -10.56
N PRO A 209 -9.94 15.69 -11.17
CA PRO A 209 -10.38 17.02 -10.70
C PRO A 209 -11.06 16.97 -9.35
N GLY A 210 -10.95 18.05 -8.60
CA GLY A 210 -11.74 18.25 -7.38
C GLY A 210 -13.24 18.18 -7.66
N GLY A 211 -13.99 17.65 -6.70
CA GLY A 211 -15.40 17.38 -6.83
C GLY A 211 -15.76 15.99 -7.39
N TYR A 212 -14.80 15.25 -7.92
CA TYR A 212 -15.02 13.88 -8.39
C TYR A 212 -15.17 12.89 -7.24
N MET A 213 -15.81 11.76 -7.55
CA MET A 213 -15.95 10.60 -6.67
C MET A 213 -15.17 9.44 -7.24
N ILE A 214 -14.21 8.89 -6.49
CA ILE A 214 -13.58 7.60 -6.83
C ILE A 214 -14.52 6.49 -6.38
N HIS A 215 -14.69 5.52 -7.25
CA HIS A 215 -15.44 4.29 -7.02
C HIS A 215 -14.48 3.12 -7.08
N ALA A 216 -14.49 2.27 -6.06
CA ALA A 216 -13.76 1.01 -6.01
C ALA A 216 -14.75 -0.14 -5.86
N ILE A 217 -14.80 -1.03 -6.83
CA ILE A 217 -15.67 -2.20 -6.81
C ILE A 217 -14.78 -3.44 -6.73
N ALA A 218 -14.97 -4.24 -5.69
CA ALA A 218 -14.27 -5.51 -5.48
C ALA A 218 -15.27 -6.65 -5.42
N GLU A 219 -15.07 -7.69 -6.22
CA GLU A 219 -15.81 -8.95 -6.09
C GLU A 219 -15.01 -9.96 -5.27
N TYR A 220 -15.72 -10.70 -4.43
CA TYR A 220 -15.20 -11.81 -3.65
C TYR A 220 -16.01 -13.08 -3.96
N ASP A 221 -15.33 -14.20 -4.08
CA ASP A 221 -15.90 -15.52 -4.33
C ASP A 221 -15.60 -16.44 -3.16
N ASN A 222 -16.59 -16.72 -2.34
CA ASN A 222 -16.52 -17.66 -1.22
C ASN A 222 -17.25 -18.97 -1.52
N THR A 223 -17.28 -19.37 -2.79
CA THR A 223 -17.85 -20.63 -3.21
C THR A 223 -16.80 -21.75 -3.21
N SER A 224 -17.26 -22.98 -3.27
CA SER A 224 -16.39 -24.17 -3.36
C SER A 224 -15.64 -24.29 -4.70
N SER A 225 -15.92 -23.40 -5.66
CA SER A 225 -15.25 -23.37 -6.98
C SER A 225 -14.11 -22.34 -7.06
N ASN A 226 -13.89 -21.57 -6.01
CA ASN A 226 -12.77 -20.62 -5.92
C ASN A 226 -11.51 -21.33 -5.42
#